data_32112096a35fc05b8683a6426e6cbb8a
#
_entry.id   32112096a35fc05b8683a6426e6cbb8a
#
_cell.length_a   1.000
_cell.length_b   1.000
_cell.length_c   1.000
_cell.angle_alpha   90.00
_cell.angle_beta   90.00
_cell.angle_gamma   90.00
#
_symmetry.space_group_name_H-M   'P 1'
#
loop_
_entity.id
_entity.type
_entity.pdbx_description
1 polymer ?
#
loop_
_entity_poly.entity_id
_entity_poly.type
_entity_poly.pdbx_seq_one_letter_code
_entity_poly.pdbx_strand_id
1 'polypeptide(L)'
;MHEDIINRYIQSYNDRDIEGMLDCVTEDVIFENISNASQSMRLEGREQMGEVARLSGNAFSYRRQRMINRIIGEGKASAEIEFEGKAAVDLPNGVRAGETVKIRGASFFEFRGRLLSRIADYS
;
A
#
# COMPACT_ATOMS: atom_id res chain seq x y z
N MET A 1 -1.52 -5.19 19.06
CA MET A 1 -0.14 -5.42 18.62
C MET A 1 0.00 -5.32 17.12
N HIS A 2 -0.44 -6.33 16.37
CA HIS A 2 -0.36 -6.26 14.92
C HIS A 2 -1.24 -5.17 14.33
N GLU A 3 -2.33 -4.83 14.99
CA GLU A 3 -3.17 -3.71 14.57
C GLU A 3 -2.41 -2.39 14.50
N ASP A 4 -1.54 -2.16 15.48
CA ASP A 4 -0.79 -0.91 15.57
C ASP A 4 0.16 -0.72 14.39
N ILE A 5 0.83 -1.79 13.97
CA ILE A 5 1.76 -1.69 12.85
C ILE A 5 1.02 -1.47 11.52
N ILE A 6 -0.15 -2.10 11.35
CA ILE A 6 -0.98 -1.88 10.16
C ILE A 6 -1.47 -0.45 10.14
N ASN A 7 -2.00 0.04 11.26
CA ASN A 7 -2.48 1.41 11.36
C ASN A 7 -1.37 2.42 11.07
N ARG A 8 -0.18 2.19 11.62
CA ARG A 8 0.97 3.05 11.38
C ARG A 8 1.40 3.05 9.92
N TYR A 9 1.40 1.87 9.29
CA TYR A 9 1.74 1.74 7.88
C TYR A 9 0.77 2.54 7.00
N ILE A 10 -0.54 2.36 7.21
CA ILE A 10 -1.57 3.06 6.45
C ILE A 10 -1.48 4.58 6.69
N GLN A 11 -1.29 5.00 7.94
CA GLN A 11 -1.17 6.41 8.27
C GLN A 11 0.06 7.03 7.60
N SER A 12 1.19 6.32 7.62
CA SER A 12 2.41 6.79 6.97
C SER A 12 2.22 6.91 5.45
N TYR A 13 1.52 5.95 4.86
CA TYR A 13 1.16 6.02 3.45
C TYR A 13 0.33 7.28 3.16
N ASN A 14 -0.70 7.53 3.97
CA ASN A 14 -1.59 8.69 3.79
C ASN A 14 -0.84 10.01 3.98
N ASP A 15 0.12 10.05 4.89
CA ASP A 15 0.93 11.24 5.18
C ASP A 15 2.09 11.41 4.21
N ARG A 16 2.27 10.48 3.27
CA ARG A 16 3.41 10.44 2.35
C ARG A 16 4.74 10.34 3.07
N ASP A 17 4.72 9.73 4.24
CA ASP A 17 5.90 9.51 5.06
C ASP A 17 6.53 8.16 4.67
N ILE A 18 7.39 8.19 3.67
CA ILE A 18 8.03 6.97 3.15
C ILE A 18 8.88 6.30 4.23
N GLU A 19 9.65 7.08 4.97
CA GLU A 19 10.47 6.51 6.04
C GLU A 19 9.61 5.84 7.11
N GLY A 20 8.48 6.44 7.46
CA GLY A 20 7.52 5.83 8.37
C GLY A 20 6.95 4.51 7.85
N MET A 21 6.66 4.43 6.54
CA MET A 21 6.23 3.19 5.91
C MET A 21 7.31 2.12 6.02
N LEU A 22 8.55 2.48 5.69
CA LEU A 22 9.67 1.54 5.70
C LEU A 22 10.03 1.06 7.10
N ASP A 23 9.77 1.87 8.12
CA ASP A 23 9.97 1.47 9.52
C ASP A 23 8.98 0.38 9.95
N CYS A 24 7.90 0.18 9.20
CA CYS A 24 6.89 -0.82 9.50
C CYS A 24 7.17 -2.19 8.89
N VAL A 25 8.18 -2.30 8.01
CA VAL A 25 8.42 -3.51 7.23
C VAL A 25 9.78 -4.12 7.55
N THR A 26 9.90 -5.42 7.31
CA THR A 26 11.18 -6.12 7.45
C THR A 26 12.12 -5.70 6.32
N GLU A 27 13.42 -5.92 6.54
CA GLU A 27 14.42 -5.60 5.52
C GLU A 27 14.19 -6.38 4.22
N ASP A 28 13.74 -7.60 4.34
CA ASP A 28 13.45 -8.50 3.20
C ASP A 28 11.98 -8.55 2.82
N VAL A 29 11.22 -7.52 3.13
CA VAL A 29 9.77 -7.46 2.85
C VAL A 29 9.45 -7.79 1.40
N ILE A 30 8.33 -8.48 1.20
CA ILE A 30 7.76 -8.68 -0.13
C ILE A 30 6.52 -7.79 -0.24
N PHE A 31 6.51 -6.94 -1.25
CA PHE A 31 5.36 -6.12 -1.56
C PHE A 31 4.82 -6.52 -2.93
N GLU A 32 3.52 -6.80 -3.00
CA GLU A 32 2.86 -7.14 -4.24
C GLU A 32 1.65 -6.25 -4.45
N ASN A 33 1.49 -5.78 -5.66
CA ASN A 33 0.25 -5.14 -6.10
C ASN A 33 -0.32 -6.01 -7.20
N ILE A 34 -1.40 -6.71 -6.91
CA ILE A 34 -2.00 -7.68 -7.83
C ILE A 34 -3.25 -7.06 -8.42
N SER A 35 -3.18 -6.77 -9.71
CA SER A 35 -4.28 -6.15 -10.44
C SER A 35 -4.87 -7.12 -11.45
N ASN A 36 -6.19 -7.20 -11.49
CA ASN A 36 -6.89 -7.98 -12.49
C ASN A 36 -7.13 -7.19 -13.78
N ALA A 37 -6.95 -5.88 -13.73
CA ALA A 37 -7.23 -4.98 -14.86
C ALA A 37 -5.96 -4.46 -15.52
N SER A 38 -4.81 -4.59 -14.88
CA SER A 38 -3.55 -4.08 -15.39
C SER A 38 -2.39 -4.96 -14.95
N GLN A 39 -1.17 -4.52 -15.22
CA GLN A 39 0.01 -5.29 -14.86
C GLN A 39 0.22 -5.32 -13.34
N SER A 40 0.46 -6.52 -12.80
CA SER A 40 0.81 -6.70 -11.40
C SER A 40 2.27 -6.36 -11.16
N MET A 41 2.59 -5.98 -9.93
CA MET A 41 3.94 -5.59 -9.53
C MET A 41 4.36 -6.38 -8.29
N ARG A 42 5.62 -6.78 -8.25
CA ARG A 42 6.22 -7.43 -7.09
C ARG A 42 7.56 -6.78 -6.78
N LEU A 43 7.74 -6.40 -5.52
CA LEU A 43 8.98 -5.80 -5.03
C LEU A 43 9.55 -6.66 -3.91
N GLU A 44 10.86 -6.77 -3.88
CA GLU A 44 11.58 -7.53 -2.86
C GLU A 44 12.54 -6.61 -2.12
N GLY A 45 12.36 -6.54 -0.81
CA GLY A 45 13.23 -5.79 0.05
C GLY A 45 12.80 -4.35 0.28
N ARG A 46 13.18 -3.85 1.44
CA ARG A 46 12.84 -2.49 1.90
C ARG A 46 13.39 -1.42 0.96
N GLU A 47 14.59 -1.63 0.46
CA GLU A 47 15.23 -0.66 -0.44
C GLU A 47 14.43 -0.47 -1.73
N GLN A 48 14.08 -1.58 -2.39
CA GLN A 48 13.31 -1.54 -3.62
C GLN A 48 11.93 -0.95 -3.38
N MET A 49 11.29 -1.32 -2.27
CA MET A 49 10.00 -0.76 -1.90
C MET A 49 10.07 0.75 -1.73
N GLY A 50 11.13 1.24 -1.08
CA GLY A 50 11.34 2.67 -0.88
C GLY A 50 11.53 3.43 -2.18
N GLU A 51 12.29 2.87 -3.12
CA GLU A 51 12.50 3.49 -4.42
C GLU A 51 11.19 3.66 -5.19
N VAL A 52 10.39 2.60 -5.25
CA VAL A 52 9.11 2.64 -5.95
C VAL A 52 8.13 3.58 -5.24
N ALA A 53 8.11 3.57 -3.91
CA ALA A 53 7.25 4.48 -3.15
C ALA A 53 7.56 5.95 -3.43
N ARG A 54 8.83 6.30 -3.56
CA ARG A 54 9.24 7.67 -3.89
C ARG A 54 8.78 8.08 -5.29
N LEU A 55 8.92 7.17 -6.25
CA LEU A 55 8.50 7.43 -7.62
C LEU A 55 6.98 7.51 -7.75
N SER A 56 6.27 6.57 -7.12
CA SER A 56 4.81 6.48 -7.20
C SER A 56 4.11 7.65 -6.51
N GLY A 57 4.73 8.24 -5.51
CA GLY A 57 4.16 9.36 -4.77
C GLY A 57 3.82 10.55 -5.63
N ASN A 58 4.52 10.72 -6.76
CA ASN A 58 4.32 11.82 -7.69
C ASN A 58 3.14 11.61 -8.65
N ALA A 59 2.58 10.39 -8.70
CA ALA A 59 1.47 10.08 -9.59
C ALA A 59 0.15 10.70 -9.14
N PHE A 60 0.03 11.02 -7.85
CA PHE A 60 -1.19 11.58 -7.28
C PHE A 60 -0.90 12.89 -6.56
N SER A 61 -1.74 13.91 -6.81
CA SER A 61 -1.70 15.15 -6.04
C SER A 61 -2.34 14.99 -4.67
N TYR A 62 -3.29 14.04 -4.57
CA TYR A 62 -3.94 13.64 -3.34
C TYR A 62 -4.15 12.14 -3.38
N ARG A 63 -3.94 11.46 -2.25
CA ARG A 63 -4.27 10.05 -2.12
C ARG A 63 -4.55 9.68 -0.68
N ARG A 64 -5.44 8.72 -0.49
CA ARG A 64 -5.78 8.22 0.83
C ARG A 64 -6.26 6.78 0.76
N GLN A 65 -5.75 5.95 1.64
CA GLN A 65 -6.29 4.63 1.93
C GLN A 65 -7.07 4.69 3.23
N ARG A 66 -8.18 3.98 3.27
CA ARG A 66 -8.98 3.85 4.48
C ARG A 66 -9.34 2.38 4.66
N MET A 67 -9.03 1.83 5.83
CA MET A 67 -9.48 0.48 6.17
C MET A 67 -10.94 0.54 6.58
N ILE A 68 -11.80 -0.19 5.86
CA ILE A 68 -13.23 -0.24 6.16
C ILE A 68 -13.54 -1.43 7.07
N ASN A 69 -12.79 -2.51 6.93
CA ASN A 69 -12.98 -3.73 7.67
C ASN A 69 -11.65 -4.47 7.77
N ARG A 70 -11.45 -5.25 8.82
CA ARG A 70 -10.21 -6.02 8.97
C ARG A 70 -10.43 -7.29 9.78
N ILE A 71 -9.59 -8.26 9.49
CA ILE A 71 -9.52 -9.53 10.21
C ILE A 71 -8.06 -9.73 10.59
N ILE A 72 -7.80 -9.93 11.87
CA ILE A 72 -6.45 -10.15 12.37
C ILE A 72 -6.38 -11.55 12.98
N GLY A 73 -5.48 -12.37 12.44
CA GLY A 73 -5.20 -13.68 12.95
C GLY A 73 -3.78 -13.77 13.46
N GLU A 74 -3.35 -14.97 13.78
CA GLU A 74 -2.00 -15.21 14.24
C GLU A 74 -1.04 -15.17 13.05
N GLY A 75 -0.16 -14.19 13.03
CA GLY A 75 0.85 -14.03 12.00
C GLY A 75 0.34 -13.47 10.67
N LYS A 76 -0.96 -13.27 10.51
CA LYS A 76 -1.55 -12.79 9.26
C LYS A 76 -2.76 -11.91 9.54
N ALA A 77 -3.01 -10.99 8.61
CA ALA A 77 -4.21 -10.14 8.66
C ALA A 77 -4.68 -9.84 7.25
N SER A 78 -5.95 -9.45 7.14
CA SER A 78 -6.49 -8.92 5.90
C SER A 78 -7.38 -7.73 6.21
N ALA A 79 -7.51 -6.83 5.23
CA ALA A 79 -8.33 -5.64 5.36
C ALA A 79 -9.00 -5.31 4.05
N GLU A 80 -10.25 -4.85 4.13
CA GLU A 80 -10.88 -4.19 3.00
C GLU A 80 -10.43 -2.75 2.99
N ILE A 81 -9.97 -2.30 1.82
CA ILE A 81 -9.40 -0.97 1.66
C ILE A 81 -10.23 -0.18 0.66
N GLU A 82 -10.51 1.06 1.01
CA GLU A 82 -11.06 2.04 0.09
C GLU A 82 -9.96 3.02 -0.24
N PHE A 83 -9.62 3.11 -1.52
CA PHE A 83 -8.60 4.04 -2.01
C PHE A 83 -9.28 5.18 -2.75
N GLU A 84 -8.86 6.40 -2.46
CA GLU A 84 -9.23 7.59 -3.20
C GLU A 84 -7.97 8.36 -3.56
N GLY A 85 -7.88 8.80 -4.81
CA GLY A 85 -6.74 9.58 -5.26
C GLY A 85 -7.11 10.49 -6.42
N LYS A 86 -6.41 11.62 -6.50
CA LYS A 86 -6.52 12.53 -7.62
C LYS A 86 -5.22 12.45 -8.41
N ALA A 87 -5.32 12.06 -9.67
CA ALA A 87 -4.15 11.89 -10.52
C ALA A 87 -3.47 13.23 -10.78
N ALA A 88 -2.15 13.28 -10.59
CA ALA A 88 -1.34 14.46 -10.91
C ALA A 88 -0.83 14.41 -12.36
N VAL A 89 -0.77 13.21 -12.92
CA VAL A 89 -0.31 12.94 -14.29
C VAL A 89 -1.24 11.92 -14.93
N ASP A 90 -1.14 11.75 -16.22
CA ASP A 90 -1.88 10.69 -16.91
C ASP A 90 -1.34 9.34 -16.49
N LEU A 91 -2.24 8.43 -16.09
CA LEU A 91 -1.86 7.11 -15.60
C LEU A 91 -1.96 6.06 -16.72
N PRO A 92 -1.19 4.97 -16.64
CA PRO A 92 -1.21 3.94 -17.68
C PRO A 92 -2.56 3.26 -17.89
N ASN A 93 -3.44 3.30 -16.88
CA ASN A 93 -4.76 2.66 -16.93
C ASN A 93 -5.85 3.53 -17.57
N GLY A 94 -5.48 4.65 -18.19
CA GLY A 94 -6.41 5.54 -18.86
C GLY A 94 -6.95 6.68 -18.02
N VAL A 95 -6.63 6.74 -16.75
CA VAL A 95 -6.99 7.85 -15.86
C VAL A 95 -6.13 9.05 -16.23
N ARG A 96 -6.76 10.20 -16.44
CA ARG A 96 -6.06 11.43 -16.83
C ARG A 96 -5.76 12.32 -15.63
N ALA A 97 -4.74 13.15 -15.79
CA ALA A 97 -4.40 14.16 -14.79
C ALA A 97 -5.62 14.98 -14.41
N GLY A 98 -5.82 15.15 -13.10
CA GLY A 98 -6.96 15.89 -12.55
C GLY A 98 -8.17 15.03 -12.25
N GLU A 99 -8.24 13.81 -12.76
CA GLU A 99 -9.36 12.90 -12.48
C GLU A 99 -9.21 12.24 -11.11
N THR A 100 -10.35 12.00 -10.46
CA THR A 100 -10.40 11.30 -9.17
C THR A 100 -10.68 9.82 -9.40
N VAL A 101 -9.92 8.97 -8.71
CA VAL A 101 -10.06 7.53 -8.75
C VAL A 101 -10.56 7.06 -7.40
N LYS A 102 -11.58 6.21 -7.39
CA LYS A 102 -12.06 5.52 -6.18
C LYS A 102 -12.08 4.03 -6.45
N ILE A 103 -11.34 3.28 -5.64
CA ILE A 103 -11.18 1.84 -5.82
C ILE A 103 -11.43 1.13 -4.51
N ARG A 104 -12.15 0.01 -4.59
CA ARG A 104 -12.29 -0.94 -3.50
C ARG A 104 -11.33 -2.09 -3.75
N GLY A 105 -10.59 -2.46 -2.73
CA GLY A 105 -9.68 -3.58 -2.81
C GLY A 105 -9.48 -4.24 -1.46
N ALA A 106 -8.54 -5.16 -1.41
CA ALA A 106 -8.18 -5.85 -0.19
C ALA A 106 -6.68 -5.95 -0.07
N SER A 107 -6.19 -5.85 1.16
CA SER A 107 -4.78 -6.04 1.45
C SER A 107 -4.60 -7.22 2.38
N PHE A 108 -3.57 -8.02 2.11
CA PHE A 108 -3.14 -9.09 2.99
C PHE A 108 -1.79 -8.76 3.58
N PHE A 109 -1.64 -9.04 4.87
CA PHE A 109 -0.42 -8.74 5.62
C PHE A 109 0.09 -10.00 6.27
N GLU A 110 1.41 -10.20 6.23
CA GLU A 110 2.08 -11.21 7.04
C GLU A 110 3.06 -10.52 7.96
N PHE A 111 3.18 -11.03 9.17
CA PHE A 111 4.02 -10.44 10.20
C PHE A 111 5.21 -11.33 10.50
N ARG A 112 6.33 -10.68 10.81
CA ARG A 112 7.49 -11.34 11.42
C ARG A 112 7.91 -10.49 12.60
N GLY A 113 7.67 -10.99 13.81
CA GLY A 113 7.84 -10.19 15.00
C GLY A 113 6.87 -9.02 14.99
N ARG A 114 7.39 -7.82 15.09
CA ARG A 114 6.58 -6.60 15.13
C ARG A 114 6.47 -5.90 13.79
N LEU A 115 7.03 -6.50 12.74
CA LEU A 115 7.09 -5.85 11.44
C LEU A 115 6.30 -6.64 10.40
N LEU A 116 5.94 -5.94 9.33
CA LEU A 116 5.28 -6.55 8.18
C LEU A 116 6.34 -7.20 7.30
N SER A 117 6.22 -8.50 7.05
CA SER A 117 7.14 -9.23 6.17
C SER A 117 6.57 -9.40 4.77
N ARG A 118 5.26 -9.27 4.62
CA ARG A 118 4.62 -9.30 3.31
C ARG A 118 3.39 -8.41 3.30
N ILE A 119 3.22 -7.68 2.22
CA ILE A 119 2.03 -6.87 1.96
C ILE A 119 1.59 -7.21 0.54
N ALA A 120 0.34 -7.63 0.38
CA ALA A 120 -0.23 -7.89 -0.93
C ALA A 120 -1.52 -7.11 -1.09
N ASP A 121 -1.52 -6.18 -2.03
CA ASP A 121 -2.69 -5.34 -2.34
C ASP A 121 -3.37 -5.90 -3.58
N TYR A 122 -4.65 -6.19 -3.45
CA TYR A 122 -5.48 -6.71 -4.54
C TYR A 122 -6.50 -5.66 -4.96
N SER A 123 -6.64 -5.47 -6.25
CA SER A 123 -7.66 -4.55 -6.79
C SER A 123 -8.13 -4.92 -8.21
#